data_a7bc3527ee69ea5e9737a13b8aae7439
#
_entry.id   a7bc3527ee69ea5e9737a13b8aae7439
#
_cell.length_a   1.000
_cell.length_b   1.000
_cell.length_c   1.000
_cell.angle_alpha   90.00
_cell.angle_beta   90.00
_cell.angle_gamma   90.00
#
_symmetry.space_group_name_H-M   'P 1'
#
loop_
_entity.id
_entity.type
_entity.pdbx_description
1 polymer ?
#
loop_
_entity_poly.entity_id
_entity_poly.type
_entity_poly.pdbx_seq_one_letter_code
_entity_poly.pdbx_strand_id
1 'polypeptide(L)'
;MREGGRRASCTIARMFERTALAAGPRVISSRLPGARSVSIAAYVLAGSRLEAPGEVGVAHFMEHLTFKGTKAYPTTRSISEAIEGVGGSFNAATDRESTVYWVRVPRPEMARGMDVIGELIVRPKLDDADIRSERAVIIEEIRSYLDDPSEYCQILFQTAMFGDGPLGREICGEEADIEGLSPDAIRDFWRLTYRPANTVVAVVGDLAHDEATGLVATAFGSGNGAVPGFAPAPVLPAGPRVRTGRRDTSQAQVAIGVPALHRDHPDAWTLAVLNAVLGDGMSSRLFLSVREDLGLAYDVSSGLVDYADAGALEVSAGVDPASVPAALEAILAELARLRDEPVPETELLKAKRYLSGGLELRMDDTRHVASWIGGQEALHDRVLTVDEALARIDAVDAAAVQELAGRLFTDDSLRLAVVAPARYLRGLERRLRLPA
;
A
#
# COMPACT_ATOMS: atom_id res chain seq x y z
N MET A 1 30.46 51.60 -4.74
CA MET A 1 29.04 51.33 -4.56
C MET A 1 28.83 49.83 -4.71
N ARG A 2 28.58 49.13 -3.64
CA ARG A 2 28.26 47.68 -3.60
C ARG A 2 26.79 47.59 -3.26
N GLU A 3 25.97 47.24 -4.29
CA GLU A 3 24.56 46.93 -4.07
C GLU A 3 24.44 45.59 -3.37
N GLY A 4 24.00 45.63 -2.13
CA GLY A 4 23.61 44.44 -1.36
C GLY A 4 22.27 43.92 -1.82
N GLY A 5 22.26 42.86 -2.66
CA GLY A 5 21.07 42.12 -2.96
C GLY A 5 20.51 41.49 -1.70
N ARG A 6 19.41 42.03 -1.19
CA ARG A 6 18.55 41.39 -0.20
C ARG A 6 18.00 40.12 -0.84
N ARG A 7 18.50 38.97 -0.45
CA ARG A 7 17.80 37.72 -0.69
C ARG A 7 16.46 37.83 0.06
N ALA A 8 15.38 37.89 -0.67
CA ALA A 8 14.05 37.71 -0.12
C ALA A 8 14.05 36.35 0.58
N SER A 9 13.88 36.35 1.89
CA SER A 9 13.53 35.18 2.65
C SER A 9 12.18 34.70 2.12
N CYS A 10 12.21 33.71 1.26
CA CYS A 10 11.01 32.98 0.86
C CYS A 10 10.56 32.27 2.13
N THR A 11 9.50 32.79 2.75
CA THR A 11 8.80 32.08 3.84
C THR A 11 8.35 30.76 3.20
N ILE A 12 8.93 29.64 3.64
CA ILE A 12 8.52 28.30 3.23
C ILE A 12 7.04 28.21 3.56
N ALA A 13 6.18 28.36 2.56
CA ALA A 13 4.76 28.13 2.71
C ALA A 13 4.62 26.69 3.22
N ARG A 14 3.89 26.51 4.33
CA ARG A 14 3.65 25.16 4.88
C ARG A 14 3.05 24.33 3.75
N MET A 15 3.69 23.22 3.42
CA MET A 15 3.24 22.33 2.35
C MET A 15 1.81 21.81 2.61
N PHE A 16 1.38 21.76 3.87
CA PHE A 16 0.04 21.33 4.28
C PHE A 16 -0.42 22.04 5.56
N GLU A 17 -1.73 22.07 5.74
CA GLU A 17 -2.40 22.52 6.96
C GLU A 17 -3.22 21.37 7.55
N ARG A 18 -3.40 21.37 8.88
CA ARG A 18 -4.05 20.28 9.64
C ARG A 18 -5.06 20.81 10.63
N THR A 19 -6.23 20.17 10.72
CA THR A 19 -7.25 20.43 11.74
C THR A 19 -7.87 19.10 12.20
N ALA A 20 -7.95 18.92 13.51
CA ALA A 20 -8.77 17.85 14.10
C ALA A 20 -10.14 18.42 14.45
N LEU A 21 -11.19 17.94 13.80
CA LEU A 21 -12.56 18.34 14.10
C LEU A 21 -13.01 17.70 15.43
N ALA A 22 -13.76 18.46 16.22
CA ALA A 22 -14.30 17.96 17.48
C ALA A 22 -15.22 16.75 17.24
N ALA A 23 -14.82 15.57 17.70
CA ALA A 23 -15.49 14.29 17.44
C ALA A 23 -15.73 13.98 15.94
N GLY A 24 -14.91 14.57 15.06
CA GLY A 24 -14.96 14.41 13.62
C GLY A 24 -13.64 13.88 13.04
N PRO A 25 -13.51 13.89 11.71
CA PRO A 25 -12.27 13.49 11.05
C PRO A 25 -11.09 14.42 11.38
N ARG A 26 -9.87 13.89 11.21
CA ARG A 26 -8.68 14.72 11.04
C ARG A 26 -8.64 15.17 9.58
N VAL A 27 -8.47 16.47 9.37
CA VAL A 27 -8.42 17.08 8.04
C VAL A 27 -6.99 17.53 7.77
N ILE A 28 -6.43 17.13 6.64
CA ILE A 28 -5.16 17.64 6.13
C ILE A 28 -5.38 18.18 4.73
N SER A 29 -4.89 19.37 4.43
CA SER A 29 -5.02 19.94 3.09
C SER A 29 -3.69 20.50 2.59
N SER A 30 -3.53 20.48 1.27
CA SER A 30 -2.42 21.15 0.58
C SER A 30 -2.96 21.99 -0.57
N ARG A 31 -2.55 23.25 -0.59
CA ARG A 31 -2.89 24.13 -1.69
C ARG A 31 -1.93 23.97 -2.84
N LEU A 32 -2.46 23.59 -4.00
CA LEU A 32 -1.72 23.48 -5.26
C LEU A 32 -2.21 24.61 -6.20
N PRO A 33 -1.53 25.78 -6.22
CA PRO A 33 -2.00 26.94 -6.97
C PRO A 33 -2.14 26.65 -8.45
N GLY A 34 -3.28 27.05 -9.04
CA GLY A 34 -3.57 26.88 -10.46
C GLY A 34 -4.06 25.46 -10.84
N ALA A 35 -4.15 24.51 -9.90
CA ALA A 35 -4.73 23.21 -10.17
C ALA A 35 -6.22 23.32 -10.53
N ARG A 36 -6.60 22.74 -11.67
CA ARG A 36 -8.00 22.72 -12.14
C ARG A 36 -8.83 21.62 -11.50
N SER A 37 -8.19 20.65 -10.87
CA SER A 37 -8.85 19.55 -10.17
C SER A 37 -8.63 19.66 -8.67
N VAL A 38 -9.54 19.04 -7.92
CA VAL A 38 -9.38 18.75 -6.50
C VAL A 38 -9.40 17.24 -6.32
N SER A 39 -8.47 16.73 -5.53
CA SER A 39 -8.45 15.34 -5.07
C SER A 39 -8.78 15.30 -3.59
N ILE A 40 -9.67 14.39 -3.23
CA ILE A 40 -10.09 14.10 -1.87
C ILE A 40 -9.78 12.63 -1.61
N ALA A 41 -9.05 12.33 -0.54
CA ALA A 41 -8.78 10.97 -0.10
C ALA A 41 -9.19 10.82 1.37
N ALA A 42 -10.11 9.92 1.66
CA ALA A 42 -10.59 9.65 3.00
C ALA A 42 -10.11 8.26 3.43
N TYR A 43 -9.28 8.23 4.45
CA TYR A 43 -8.72 7.03 5.05
C TYR A 43 -9.54 6.65 6.27
N VAL A 44 -10.26 5.56 6.20
CA VAL A 44 -10.84 4.91 7.37
C VAL A 44 -9.77 3.99 7.95
N LEU A 45 -9.39 4.21 9.22
CA LEU A 45 -8.34 3.41 9.89
C LEU A 45 -8.90 2.03 10.30
N ALA A 46 -9.35 1.30 9.30
CA ALA A 46 -9.93 -0.03 9.41
C ALA A 46 -9.61 -0.82 8.14
N GLY A 47 -8.91 -1.91 8.29
CA GLY A 47 -8.57 -2.86 7.23
C GLY A 47 -8.70 -4.28 7.74
N SER A 48 -8.26 -5.26 6.97
CA SER A 48 -8.42 -6.67 7.30
C SER A 48 -7.73 -7.10 8.61
N ARG A 49 -6.79 -6.31 9.10
CA ARG A 49 -6.10 -6.55 10.38
C ARG A 49 -7.00 -6.36 11.60
N LEU A 50 -8.11 -5.63 11.48
CA LEU A 50 -9.10 -5.43 12.55
C LEU A 50 -10.20 -6.50 12.60
N GLU A 51 -10.22 -7.40 11.64
CA GLU A 51 -11.24 -8.45 11.55
C GLU A 51 -11.14 -9.45 12.70
N ALA A 52 -12.27 -9.71 13.33
CA ALA A 52 -12.36 -10.72 14.37
C ALA A 52 -12.31 -12.15 13.77
N PRO A 53 -11.97 -13.17 14.57
CA PRO A 53 -12.13 -14.57 14.14
C PRO A 53 -13.56 -14.85 13.67
N GLY A 54 -13.72 -15.37 12.45
CA GLY A 54 -15.02 -15.61 11.80
C GLY A 54 -15.58 -14.42 11.02
N GLU A 55 -14.85 -13.30 10.93
CA GLU A 55 -15.21 -12.11 10.16
C GLU A 55 -14.20 -11.80 9.05
N VAL A 56 -13.40 -12.79 8.65
CA VAL A 56 -12.37 -12.63 7.61
C VAL A 56 -13.00 -12.21 6.30
N GLY A 57 -12.43 -11.17 5.67
CA GLY A 57 -12.92 -10.58 4.43
C GLY A 57 -13.98 -9.48 4.64
N VAL A 58 -14.41 -9.20 5.89
CA VAL A 58 -15.46 -8.20 6.14
C VAL A 58 -15.03 -6.78 5.77
N ALA A 59 -13.75 -6.44 5.91
CA ALA A 59 -13.23 -5.13 5.54
C ALA A 59 -13.34 -4.87 4.03
N HIS A 60 -12.97 -5.85 3.22
CA HIS A 60 -13.10 -5.80 1.76
C HIS A 60 -14.56 -5.84 1.32
N PHE A 61 -15.37 -6.70 1.94
CA PHE A 61 -16.80 -6.73 1.68
C PHE A 61 -17.45 -5.38 1.95
N MET A 62 -17.03 -4.70 3.02
CA MET A 62 -17.54 -3.38 3.37
C MET A 62 -17.20 -2.32 2.32
N GLU A 63 -16.00 -2.37 1.73
CA GLU A 63 -15.61 -1.51 0.61
C GLU A 63 -16.61 -1.65 -0.54
N HIS A 64 -16.87 -2.87 -1.02
CA HIS A 64 -17.82 -3.17 -2.09
C HIS A 64 -19.21 -2.62 -1.80
N LEU A 65 -19.70 -2.85 -0.59
CA LEU A 65 -21.07 -2.46 -0.21
C LEU A 65 -21.28 -0.94 -0.16
N THR A 66 -20.26 -0.14 0.12
CA THR A 66 -20.40 1.32 0.11
C THR A 66 -20.82 1.84 -1.27
N PHE A 67 -20.39 1.18 -2.35
CA PHE A 67 -20.74 1.54 -3.72
C PHE A 67 -22.10 1.02 -4.21
N LYS A 68 -22.80 0.19 -3.43
CA LYS A 68 -24.13 -0.31 -3.82
C LYS A 68 -25.24 0.72 -3.62
N GLY A 69 -25.01 1.69 -2.76
CA GLY A 69 -25.91 2.82 -2.53
C GLY A 69 -25.74 3.44 -1.15
N THR A 70 -26.14 4.69 -1.09
CA THR A 70 -26.14 5.50 0.14
C THR A 70 -27.53 6.11 0.36
N LYS A 71 -27.68 6.87 1.42
CA LYS A 71 -28.93 7.59 1.68
C LYS A 71 -29.24 8.62 0.59
N ALA A 72 -28.24 9.37 0.12
CA ALA A 72 -28.42 10.41 -0.91
C ALA A 72 -28.31 9.85 -2.33
N TYR A 73 -27.49 8.85 -2.53
CA TYR A 73 -27.22 8.19 -3.81
C TYR A 73 -27.66 6.73 -3.74
N PRO A 74 -28.93 6.39 -4.01
CA PRO A 74 -29.52 5.11 -3.61
C PRO A 74 -29.06 3.90 -4.43
N THR A 75 -28.26 4.10 -5.48
CA THR A 75 -27.76 3.02 -6.36
C THR A 75 -26.33 3.27 -6.80
N THR A 76 -25.60 2.22 -7.19
CA THR A 76 -24.26 2.31 -7.83
C THR A 76 -24.27 3.30 -8.99
N ARG A 77 -25.31 3.24 -9.84
CA ARG A 77 -25.47 4.16 -10.98
C ARG A 77 -25.52 5.61 -10.53
N SER A 78 -26.31 5.93 -9.50
CA SER A 78 -26.45 7.32 -9.02
C SER A 78 -25.14 7.85 -8.41
N ILE A 79 -24.32 6.98 -7.79
CA ILE A 79 -22.98 7.32 -7.30
C ILE A 79 -22.05 7.62 -8.48
N SER A 80 -21.99 6.72 -9.47
CA SER A 80 -21.16 6.89 -10.66
C SER A 80 -21.54 8.15 -11.46
N GLU A 81 -22.83 8.35 -11.74
CA GLU A 81 -23.32 9.53 -12.46
C GLU A 81 -23.00 10.85 -11.73
N ALA A 82 -22.99 10.85 -10.39
CA ALA A 82 -22.65 12.03 -9.61
C ALA A 82 -21.20 12.51 -9.83
N ILE A 83 -20.28 11.59 -10.05
CA ILE A 83 -18.84 11.90 -10.22
C ILE A 83 -18.45 11.88 -11.70
N GLU A 84 -18.74 10.81 -12.43
CA GLU A 84 -18.37 10.68 -13.84
C GLU A 84 -19.14 11.68 -14.72
N GLY A 85 -20.38 12.02 -14.35
CA GLY A 85 -21.19 13.02 -15.05
C GLY A 85 -20.60 14.43 -15.05
N VAL A 86 -19.65 14.73 -14.16
CA VAL A 86 -18.89 16.00 -14.13
C VAL A 86 -17.43 15.82 -14.60
N GLY A 87 -17.10 14.67 -15.19
CA GLY A 87 -15.74 14.35 -15.66
C GLY A 87 -14.78 13.96 -14.53
N GLY A 88 -15.29 13.59 -13.37
CA GLY A 88 -14.52 13.09 -12.25
C GLY A 88 -14.19 11.60 -12.33
N SER A 89 -13.36 11.15 -11.42
CA SER A 89 -13.02 9.74 -11.19
C SER A 89 -12.99 9.45 -9.70
N PHE A 90 -13.31 8.23 -9.31
CA PHE A 90 -13.33 7.79 -7.93
C PHE A 90 -13.03 6.28 -7.84
N ASN A 91 -12.55 5.84 -6.69
CA ASN A 91 -12.35 4.43 -6.38
C ASN A 91 -12.12 4.28 -4.87
N ALA A 92 -11.97 3.02 -4.42
CA ALA A 92 -11.49 2.69 -3.09
C ALA A 92 -10.44 1.58 -3.16
N ALA A 93 -9.77 1.35 -2.06
CA ALA A 93 -8.87 0.22 -1.87
C ALA A 93 -8.80 -0.13 -0.39
N THR A 94 -8.96 -1.40 -0.09
CA THR A 94 -8.80 -1.97 1.25
C THR A 94 -7.40 -2.56 1.38
N ASP A 95 -6.72 -2.16 2.44
CA ASP A 95 -5.45 -2.75 2.87
C ASP A 95 -5.64 -3.36 4.27
N ARG A 96 -4.58 -3.87 4.84
CA ARG A 96 -4.61 -4.52 6.16
C ARG A 96 -4.90 -3.56 7.30
N GLU A 97 -4.45 -2.32 7.21
CA GLU A 97 -4.58 -1.34 8.30
C GLU A 97 -5.57 -0.20 8.01
N SER A 98 -5.97 -0.02 6.76
CA SER A 98 -6.91 1.04 6.37
C SER A 98 -7.69 0.69 5.12
N THR A 99 -8.85 1.37 4.95
CA THR A 99 -9.55 1.43 3.68
C THR A 99 -9.57 2.88 3.22
N VAL A 100 -9.11 3.16 1.99
CA VAL A 100 -9.08 4.50 1.42
C VAL A 100 -10.16 4.65 0.35
N TYR A 101 -10.92 5.71 0.44
CA TYR A 101 -11.89 6.17 -0.57
C TYR A 101 -11.36 7.46 -1.17
N TRP A 102 -11.29 7.56 -2.49
CA TRP A 102 -10.81 8.77 -3.12
C TRP A 102 -11.68 9.21 -4.29
N VAL A 103 -11.73 10.50 -4.51
CA VAL A 103 -12.36 11.12 -5.65
C VAL A 103 -11.47 12.23 -6.20
N ARG A 104 -11.47 12.39 -7.51
CA ARG A 104 -10.86 13.51 -8.22
C ARG A 104 -11.92 14.16 -9.10
N VAL A 105 -12.15 15.44 -8.91
CA VAL A 105 -13.18 16.20 -9.66
C VAL A 105 -12.61 17.55 -10.13
N PRO A 106 -13.24 18.21 -11.13
CA PRO A 106 -12.97 19.60 -11.41
C PRO A 106 -13.18 20.46 -10.15
N ARG A 107 -12.36 21.52 -9.98
CA ARG A 107 -12.39 22.40 -8.80
C ARG A 107 -13.80 22.90 -8.41
N PRO A 108 -14.69 23.33 -9.37
CA PRO A 108 -16.06 23.75 -9.01
C PRO A 108 -16.92 22.65 -8.39
N GLU A 109 -16.60 21.39 -8.62
CA GLU A 109 -17.35 20.21 -8.16
C GLU A 109 -16.83 19.63 -6.84
N MET A 110 -15.92 20.32 -6.16
CA MET A 110 -15.30 19.84 -4.91
C MET A 110 -16.35 19.48 -3.84
N ALA A 111 -17.38 20.31 -3.69
CA ALA A 111 -18.45 20.05 -2.72
C ALA A 111 -19.22 18.76 -3.03
N ARG A 112 -19.46 18.47 -4.33
CA ARG A 112 -20.08 17.21 -4.79
C ARG A 112 -19.18 16.01 -4.48
N GLY A 113 -17.90 16.10 -4.81
CA GLY A 113 -16.95 15.03 -4.50
C GLY A 113 -16.87 14.74 -3.00
N MET A 114 -16.86 15.79 -2.17
CA MET A 114 -16.86 15.65 -0.72
C MET A 114 -18.15 15.01 -0.19
N ASP A 115 -19.30 15.41 -0.73
CA ASP A 115 -20.60 14.84 -0.35
C ASP A 115 -20.67 13.35 -0.66
N VAL A 116 -20.25 12.95 -1.88
CA VAL A 116 -20.21 11.53 -2.26
C VAL A 116 -19.31 10.71 -1.33
N ILE A 117 -18.07 11.14 -1.06
CA ILE A 117 -17.17 10.45 -0.14
C ILE A 117 -17.77 10.35 1.27
N GLY A 118 -18.35 11.43 1.78
CA GLY A 118 -19.03 11.43 3.07
C GLY A 118 -20.20 10.45 3.12
N GLU A 119 -21.03 10.42 2.07
CA GLU A 119 -22.15 9.48 1.95
C GLU A 119 -21.70 8.02 1.93
N LEU A 120 -20.64 7.69 1.14
CA LEU A 120 -20.10 6.31 1.09
C LEU A 120 -19.66 5.81 2.47
N ILE A 121 -18.98 6.65 3.24
CA ILE A 121 -18.38 6.26 4.52
C ILE A 121 -19.40 6.30 5.66
N VAL A 122 -20.21 7.35 5.74
CA VAL A 122 -21.03 7.63 6.91
C VAL A 122 -22.48 7.13 6.77
N ARG A 123 -22.99 7.02 5.54
CA ARG A 123 -24.42 6.72 5.29
C ARG A 123 -24.66 5.66 4.21
N PRO A 124 -23.84 4.56 4.13
CA PRO A 124 -24.12 3.47 3.20
C PRO A 124 -25.45 2.79 3.55
N LYS A 125 -26.14 2.21 2.56
CA LYS A 125 -27.43 1.53 2.78
C LYS A 125 -27.28 0.20 3.50
N LEU A 126 -26.32 -0.64 3.09
CA LEU A 126 -26.08 -1.98 3.64
C LEU A 126 -27.33 -2.89 3.66
N ASP A 127 -28.08 -2.89 2.57
CA ASP A 127 -29.31 -3.69 2.43
C ASP A 127 -28.97 -5.18 2.28
N ASP A 128 -29.81 -6.06 2.82
CA ASP A 128 -29.63 -7.51 2.71
C ASP A 128 -29.60 -8.03 1.29
N ALA A 129 -30.32 -7.37 0.37
CA ALA A 129 -30.33 -7.73 -1.04
C ALA A 129 -28.97 -7.44 -1.68
N ASP A 130 -28.38 -6.28 -1.39
CA ASP A 130 -27.07 -5.87 -1.88
C ASP A 130 -25.97 -6.78 -1.28
N ILE A 131 -26.04 -7.11 0.01
CA ILE A 131 -25.12 -8.04 0.68
C ILE A 131 -25.15 -9.43 -0.01
N ARG A 132 -26.36 -9.97 -0.29
CA ARG A 132 -26.46 -11.27 -0.99
C ARG A 132 -25.91 -11.22 -2.41
N SER A 133 -26.17 -10.14 -3.13
CA SER A 133 -25.68 -9.97 -4.49
C SER A 133 -24.15 -9.84 -4.52
N GLU A 134 -23.59 -9.02 -3.63
CA GLU A 134 -22.16 -8.72 -3.63
C GLU A 134 -21.31 -9.90 -3.15
N ARG A 135 -21.85 -10.74 -2.27
CA ARG A 135 -21.22 -12.01 -1.87
C ARG A 135 -20.79 -12.85 -3.07
N ALA A 136 -21.68 -13.00 -4.06
CA ALA A 136 -21.36 -13.77 -5.27
C ALA A 136 -20.25 -13.10 -6.10
N VAL A 137 -20.23 -11.77 -6.16
CA VAL A 137 -19.20 -11.01 -6.88
C VAL A 137 -17.84 -11.21 -6.21
N ILE A 138 -17.74 -11.09 -4.88
CA ILE A 138 -16.49 -11.27 -4.13
C ILE A 138 -15.98 -12.71 -4.25
N ILE A 139 -16.86 -13.71 -4.22
CA ILE A 139 -16.45 -15.12 -4.43
C ILE A 139 -15.85 -15.32 -5.83
N GLU A 140 -16.42 -14.72 -6.87
CA GLU A 140 -15.83 -14.77 -8.22
C GLU A 140 -14.50 -14.02 -8.30
N GLU A 141 -14.35 -12.93 -7.56
CA GLU A 141 -13.09 -12.22 -7.45
C GLU A 141 -12.00 -13.07 -6.75
N ILE A 142 -12.32 -13.72 -5.64
CA ILE A 142 -11.42 -14.66 -4.96
C ILE A 142 -10.97 -15.77 -5.91
N ARG A 143 -11.89 -16.35 -6.69
CA ARG A 143 -11.55 -17.36 -7.70
C ARG A 143 -10.61 -16.82 -8.77
N SER A 144 -10.85 -15.59 -9.23
CA SER A 144 -9.98 -14.92 -10.20
C SER A 144 -8.55 -14.76 -9.69
N TYR A 145 -8.36 -14.34 -8.42
CA TYR A 145 -7.02 -14.26 -7.80
C TYR A 145 -6.35 -15.63 -7.66
N LEU A 146 -7.12 -16.65 -7.29
CA LEU A 146 -6.58 -18.02 -7.16
C LEU A 146 -6.25 -18.64 -8.52
N ASP A 147 -6.93 -18.23 -9.59
CA ASP A 147 -6.66 -18.70 -10.96
C ASP A 147 -5.46 -17.98 -11.60
N ASP A 148 -5.15 -16.75 -11.18
CA ASP A 148 -3.95 -16.04 -11.63
C ASP A 148 -2.71 -16.56 -10.90
N PRO A 149 -1.69 -17.11 -11.61
CA PRO A 149 -0.52 -17.67 -10.95
C PRO A 149 0.33 -16.63 -10.19
N SER A 150 0.33 -15.36 -10.64
CA SER A 150 1.08 -14.29 -9.99
C SER A 150 0.43 -13.90 -8.68
N GLU A 151 -0.88 -13.62 -8.70
CA GLU A 151 -1.66 -13.30 -7.50
C GLU A 151 -1.62 -14.45 -6.49
N TYR A 152 -1.80 -15.68 -6.95
CA TYR A 152 -1.70 -16.85 -6.08
C TYR A 152 -0.31 -17.01 -5.45
N CYS A 153 0.76 -16.66 -6.19
CA CYS A 153 2.12 -16.66 -5.65
C CYS A 153 2.29 -15.61 -4.54
N GLN A 154 1.68 -14.43 -4.71
CA GLN A 154 1.68 -13.37 -3.72
C GLN A 154 0.94 -13.77 -2.44
N ILE A 155 -0.22 -14.41 -2.55
CA ILE A 155 -0.98 -14.95 -1.40
C ILE A 155 -0.12 -15.94 -0.61
N LEU A 156 0.55 -16.87 -1.30
CA LEU A 156 1.44 -17.84 -0.68
C LEU A 156 2.65 -17.17 -0.01
N PHE A 157 3.21 -16.14 -0.65
CA PHE A 157 4.34 -15.39 -0.10
C PHE A 157 3.96 -14.60 1.15
N GLN A 158 2.84 -13.91 1.14
CA GLN A 158 2.33 -13.18 2.30
C GLN A 158 2.13 -14.13 3.50
N THR A 159 1.56 -15.32 3.25
CA THR A 159 1.41 -16.34 4.30
C THR A 159 2.77 -16.88 4.78
N ALA A 160 3.76 -17.07 3.89
CA ALA A 160 5.11 -17.47 4.29
C ALA A 160 5.83 -16.38 5.10
N MET A 161 5.56 -15.10 4.78
CA MET A 161 6.17 -13.92 5.39
C MET A 161 5.57 -13.58 6.75
N PHE A 162 4.23 -13.60 6.89
CA PHE A 162 3.55 -13.13 8.10
C PHE A 162 2.76 -14.20 8.84
N GLY A 163 2.78 -15.47 8.36
CA GLY A 163 2.05 -16.59 8.94
C GLY A 163 0.55 -16.54 8.64
N ASP A 164 -0.23 -17.34 9.37
CA ASP A 164 -1.68 -17.47 9.17
C ASP A 164 -2.50 -16.38 9.94
N GLY A 165 -1.81 -15.40 10.51
CA GLY A 165 -2.41 -14.28 11.25
C GLY A 165 -2.95 -13.17 10.35
N PRO A 166 -3.47 -12.08 10.95
CA PRO A 166 -4.13 -10.98 10.22
C PRO A 166 -3.28 -10.32 9.13
N LEU A 167 -1.95 -10.31 9.24
CA LEU A 167 -1.07 -9.76 8.19
C LEU A 167 -0.79 -10.73 7.06
N GLY A 168 -0.84 -12.05 7.30
CA GLY A 168 -0.53 -13.06 6.29
C GLY A 168 -1.76 -13.63 5.58
N ARG A 169 -2.97 -13.38 6.11
CA ARG A 169 -4.23 -13.78 5.46
C ARG A 169 -4.50 -12.93 4.22
N GLU A 170 -5.24 -13.49 3.28
CA GLU A 170 -5.78 -12.73 2.16
C GLU A 170 -6.82 -11.70 2.63
N ILE A 171 -6.77 -10.50 2.07
CA ILE A 171 -7.67 -9.39 2.44
C ILE A 171 -9.13 -9.74 2.11
N CYS A 172 -9.35 -10.40 0.98
CA CYS A 172 -10.69 -10.84 0.57
C CYS A 172 -11.22 -12.02 1.38
N GLY A 173 -10.37 -12.69 2.19
CA GLY A 173 -10.70 -13.96 2.83
C GLY A 173 -10.73 -15.14 1.86
N GLU A 174 -11.24 -16.27 2.33
CA GLU A 174 -11.52 -17.46 1.51
C GLU A 174 -13.02 -17.54 1.19
N GLU A 175 -13.42 -18.35 0.18
CA GLU A 175 -14.84 -18.53 -0.20
C GLU A 175 -15.71 -18.88 1.02
N ALA A 176 -15.22 -19.80 1.89
CA ALA A 176 -15.95 -20.22 3.09
C ALA A 176 -16.13 -19.08 4.12
N ASP A 177 -15.16 -18.19 4.24
CA ASP A 177 -15.27 -17.01 5.10
C ASP A 177 -16.39 -16.10 4.60
N ILE A 178 -16.36 -15.78 3.30
CA ILE A 178 -17.35 -14.91 2.66
C ILE A 178 -18.75 -15.52 2.69
N GLU A 179 -18.90 -16.82 2.50
CA GLU A 179 -20.17 -17.53 2.64
C GLU A 179 -20.71 -17.45 4.07
N GLY A 180 -19.81 -17.54 5.07
CA GLY A 180 -20.15 -17.53 6.48
C GLY A 180 -20.49 -16.15 7.07
N LEU A 181 -20.07 -15.04 6.42
CA LEU A 181 -20.31 -13.69 6.93
C LEU A 181 -21.81 -13.37 7.05
N SER A 182 -22.29 -13.05 8.24
CA SER A 182 -23.67 -12.61 8.43
C SER A 182 -23.86 -11.13 8.08
N PRO A 183 -25.05 -10.73 7.63
CA PRO A 183 -25.36 -9.32 7.40
C PRO A 183 -25.15 -8.44 8.65
N ASP A 184 -25.39 -9.00 9.84
CA ASP A 184 -25.22 -8.27 11.09
C ASP A 184 -23.74 -8.07 11.42
N ALA A 185 -22.86 -9.05 11.20
CA ALA A 185 -21.41 -8.89 11.37
C ALA A 185 -20.85 -7.77 10.47
N ILE A 186 -21.30 -7.69 9.21
CA ILE A 186 -20.93 -6.63 8.27
C ILE A 186 -21.36 -5.25 8.79
N ARG A 187 -22.61 -5.13 9.25
CA ARG A 187 -23.13 -3.87 9.82
C ARG A 187 -22.43 -3.49 11.11
N ASP A 188 -22.09 -4.47 11.95
CA ASP A 188 -21.40 -4.23 13.21
C ASP A 188 -19.95 -3.79 12.96
N PHE A 189 -19.24 -4.38 11.98
CA PHE A 189 -17.93 -3.90 11.53
C PHE A 189 -18.00 -2.44 11.09
N TRP A 190 -18.98 -2.08 10.25
CA TRP A 190 -19.18 -0.70 9.84
C TRP A 190 -19.46 0.22 11.04
N ARG A 191 -20.39 -0.13 11.92
CA ARG A 191 -20.73 0.68 13.11
C ARG A 191 -19.54 0.88 14.02
N LEU A 192 -18.67 -0.12 14.13
CA LEU A 192 -17.50 -0.08 15.00
C LEU A 192 -16.36 0.77 14.40
N THR A 193 -16.12 0.68 13.11
CA THR A 193 -14.89 1.17 12.47
C THR A 193 -15.09 2.38 11.57
N TYR A 194 -16.21 2.51 10.87
CA TYR A 194 -16.50 3.60 9.92
C TYR A 194 -17.07 4.83 10.65
N ARG A 195 -16.26 5.40 11.53
CA ARG A 195 -16.63 6.54 12.35
C ARG A 195 -15.89 7.78 11.91
N PRO A 196 -16.53 8.99 11.98
CA PRO A 196 -15.84 10.24 11.68
C PRO A 196 -14.52 10.40 12.43
N ALA A 197 -14.50 10.10 13.74
CA ALA A 197 -13.28 10.17 14.56
C ALA A 197 -12.18 9.16 14.16
N ASN A 198 -12.52 8.11 13.44
CA ASN A 198 -11.58 7.11 12.90
C ASN A 198 -11.18 7.39 11.45
N THR A 199 -11.45 8.58 10.95
CA THR A 199 -11.24 8.93 9.54
C THR A 199 -10.25 10.09 9.43
N VAL A 200 -9.36 10.01 8.44
CA VAL A 200 -8.50 11.10 7.99
C VAL A 200 -8.96 11.52 6.60
N VAL A 201 -9.15 12.81 6.37
CA VAL A 201 -9.54 13.34 5.07
C VAL A 201 -8.47 14.29 4.55
N ALA A 202 -7.82 13.89 3.46
CA ALA A 202 -6.87 14.72 2.73
C ALA A 202 -7.57 15.43 1.56
N VAL A 203 -7.34 16.73 1.41
CA VAL A 203 -7.93 17.54 0.33
C VAL A 203 -6.84 18.37 -0.33
N VAL A 204 -6.64 18.17 -1.64
CA VAL A 204 -5.58 18.84 -2.40
C VAL A 204 -6.12 19.48 -3.67
N GLY A 205 -5.76 20.74 -3.89
CA GLY A 205 -6.15 21.52 -5.05
C GLY A 205 -5.92 23.01 -4.82
N ASP A 206 -6.39 23.88 -5.72
CA ASP A 206 -6.33 25.32 -5.49
C ASP A 206 -7.51 25.78 -4.60
N LEU A 207 -7.35 25.57 -3.28
CA LEU A 207 -8.37 25.81 -2.27
C LEU A 207 -7.75 26.31 -0.95
N ALA A 208 -8.55 26.94 -0.12
CA ALA A 208 -8.17 27.31 1.25
C ALA A 208 -8.46 26.15 2.22
N HIS A 209 -7.65 26.02 3.28
CA HIS A 209 -7.83 25.00 4.31
C HIS A 209 -9.21 25.07 5.00
N ASP A 210 -9.66 26.29 5.32
CA ASP A 210 -10.97 26.50 5.97
C ASP A 210 -12.13 26.03 5.09
N GLU A 211 -12.02 26.19 3.76
CA GLU A 211 -13.01 25.70 2.81
C GLU A 211 -13.07 24.15 2.84
N ALA A 212 -11.92 23.47 2.80
CA ALA A 212 -11.85 22.02 2.94
C ALA A 212 -12.44 21.55 4.26
N THR A 213 -12.03 22.17 5.36
CA THR A 213 -12.46 21.82 6.72
C THR A 213 -13.98 21.99 6.90
N GLY A 214 -14.56 23.06 6.36
CA GLY A 214 -16.00 23.29 6.39
C GLY A 214 -16.81 22.24 5.62
N LEU A 215 -16.32 21.83 4.44
CA LEU A 215 -16.95 20.77 3.65
C LEU A 215 -16.86 19.41 4.34
N VAL A 216 -15.68 19.05 4.91
CA VAL A 216 -15.52 17.82 5.67
C VAL A 216 -16.45 17.79 6.87
N ALA A 217 -16.54 18.89 7.66
CA ALA A 217 -17.43 18.97 8.80
C ALA A 217 -18.90 18.74 8.42
N THR A 218 -19.31 19.26 7.27
CA THR A 218 -20.68 19.08 6.74
C THR A 218 -20.94 17.66 6.28
N ALA A 219 -20.02 17.07 5.51
CA ALA A 219 -20.20 15.75 4.89
C ALA A 219 -20.14 14.61 5.90
N PHE A 220 -19.20 14.67 6.84
CA PHE A 220 -18.95 13.58 7.81
C PHE A 220 -19.71 13.77 9.13
N GLY A 221 -20.05 15.00 9.52
CA GLY A 221 -20.64 15.26 10.82
C GLY A 221 -19.69 14.94 11.99
N SER A 222 -20.26 14.49 13.10
CA SER A 222 -19.52 14.11 14.30
C SER A 222 -19.97 12.75 14.84
N GLY A 223 -19.05 11.97 15.36
CA GLY A 223 -19.33 10.66 15.96
C GLY A 223 -18.17 10.18 16.83
N ASN A 224 -18.43 9.99 18.10
CA ASN A 224 -17.48 9.48 19.08
C ASN A 224 -17.50 7.94 19.14
N GLY A 225 -16.40 7.35 19.57
CA GLY A 225 -16.27 5.94 19.90
C GLY A 225 -14.82 5.49 19.81
N ALA A 226 -14.43 4.60 20.71
CA ALA A 226 -13.16 3.91 20.62
C ALA A 226 -13.19 2.95 19.43
N VAL A 227 -12.08 2.89 18.69
CA VAL A 227 -11.84 1.90 17.63
C VAL A 227 -10.89 0.85 18.19
N PRO A 228 -11.11 -0.45 17.90
CA PRO A 228 -10.18 -1.49 18.31
C PRO A 228 -8.77 -1.22 17.78
N GLY A 229 -7.76 -1.54 18.58
CA GLY A 229 -6.37 -1.58 18.12
C GLY A 229 -6.05 -2.90 17.44
N PHE A 230 -4.99 -2.93 16.65
CA PHE A 230 -4.50 -4.16 16.02
C PHE A 230 -3.87 -5.11 17.04
N ALA A 231 -3.99 -6.42 16.78
CA ALA A 231 -3.12 -7.39 17.43
C ALA A 231 -1.66 -7.19 16.94
N PRO A 232 -0.65 -7.25 17.83
CA PRO A 232 0.74 -7.14 17.42
C PRO A 232 1.14 -8.20 16.38
N ALA A 233 1.97 -7.81 15.42
CA ALA A 233 2.55 -8.74 14.46
C ALA A 233 3.54 -9.69 15.14
N PRO A 234 3.63 -10.97 14.72
CA PRO A 234 4.69 -11.85 15.19
C PRO A 234 6.06 -11.37 14.68
N VAL A 235 7.08 -11.46 15.52
CA VAL A 235 8.46 -11.06 15.16
C VAL A 235 9.01 -11.92 14.02
N LEU A 236 8.72 -13.20 14.03
CA LEU A 236 8.98 -14.15 12.94
C LEU A 236 7.78 -15.10 12.85
N PRO A 237 7.26 -15.36 11.65
CA PRO A 237 6.13 -16.26 11.50
C PRO A 237 6.56 -17.70 11.85
N ALA A 238 5.73 -18.37 12.64
CA ALA A 238 5.82 -19.82 12.81
C ALA A 238 5.29 -20.47 11.53
N GLY A 239 6.07 -21.32 10.88
CA GLY A 239 5.61 -22.04 9.72
C GLY A 239 6.70 -22.31 8.66
N PRO A 240 6.35 -22.97 7.57
CA PRO A 240 7.29 -23.28 6.50
C PRO A 240 7.83 -21.99 5.84
N ARG A 241 9.15 -21.93 5.67
CA ARG A 241 9.82 -20.84 4.94
C ARG A 241 9.56 -20.89 3.43
N VAL A 242 9.14 -22.03 2.92
CA VAL A 242 8.83 -22.26 1.50
C VAL A 242 7.38 -22.67 1.35
N ARG A 243 6.64 -21.92 0.57
CA ARG A 243 5.27 -22.23 0.14
C ARG A 243 5.26 -22.54 -1.36
N THR A 244 4.48 -23.49 -1.80
CA THR A 244 4.42 -23.85 -3.22
C THR A 244 2.99 -24.05 -3.69
N GLY A 245 2.69 -23.47 -4.87
CA GLY A 245 1.44 -23.67 -5.59
C GLY A 245 1.66 -24.49 -6.86
N ARG A 246 0.88 -25.56 -7.02
CA ARG A 246 0.95 -26.35 -8.25
C ARG A 246 -0.01 -25.79 -9.29
N ARG A 247 0.55 -25.33 -10.41
CA ARG A 247 -0.21 -24.90 -11.59
C ARG A 247 0.56 -25.34 -12.85
N ASP A 248 -0.15 -25.79 -13.86
CA ASP A 248 0.46 -26.12 -15.16
C ASP A 248 0.47 -24.86 -16.04
N THR A 249 1.47 -24.01 -15.81
CA THR A 249 1.63 -22.71 -16.46
C THR A 249 2.88 -22.69 -17.33
N SER A 250 2.90 -21.82 -18.35
CA SER A 250 4.07 -21.58 -19.20
C SER A 250 5.18 -20.80 -18.49
N GLN A 251 4.83 -20.00 -17.48
CA GLN A 251 5.77 -19.29 -16.62
C GLN A 251 5.57 -19.74 -15.17
N ALA A 252 6.67 -19.90 -14.45
CA ALA A 252 6.65 -20.00 -13.00
C ALA A 252 6.67 -18.60 -12.39
N GLN A 253 5.89 -18.42 -11.33
CA GLN A 253 5.95 -17.22 -10.50
C GLN A 253 6.77 -17.50 -9.25
N VAL A 254 7.67 -16.59 -8.94
CA VAL A 254 8.59 -16.68 -7.81
C VAL A 254 8.47 -15.41 -7.00
N ALA A 255 8.23 -15.55 -5.70
CA ALA A 255 8.31 -14.47 -4.74
C ALA A 255 9.27 -14.89 -3.62
N ILE A 256 10.34 -14.14 -3.43
CA ILE A 256 11.35 -14.39 -2.40
C ILE A 256 11.63 -13.10 -1.64
N GLY A 257 11.82 -13.17 -0.32
CA GLY A 257 12.10 -12.00 0.46
C GLY A 257 12.40 -12.28 1.91
N VAL A 258 12.46 -11.22 2.68
CA VAL A 258 12.82 -11.24 4.10
C VAL A 258 11.88 -10.35 4.90
N PRO A 259 11.61 -10.63 6.20
CA PRO A 259 11.03 -9.63 7.10
C PRO A 259 11.90 -8.38 7.11
N ALA A 260 11.27 -7.23 7.04
CA ALA A 260 11.96 -5.94 6.98
C ALA A 260 11.42 -4.98 8.05
N LEU A 261 11.70 -3.71 7.90
CA LEU A 261 11.41 -2.69 8.90
C LEU A 261 9.94 -2.29 8.87
N HIS A 262 9.39 -1.99 10.04
CA HIS A 262 8.08 -1.36 10.13
C HIS A 262 8.11 0.09 9.63
N ARG A 263 6.96 0.65 9.33
CA ARG A 263 6.74 1.94 8.65
C ARG A 263 7.53 3.12 9.23
N ASP A 264 7.51 3.31 10.53
CA ASP A 264 8.16 4.46 11.20
C ASP A 264 9.54 4.12 11.78
N HIS A 265 10.19 3.05 11.28
CA HIS A 265 11.53 2.70 11.71
C HIS A 265 12.56 3.79 11.29
N PRO A 266 13.53 4.14 12.14
CA PRO A 266 14.56 5.14 11.80
C PRO A 266 15.31 4.87 10.49
N ASP A 267 15.56 3.60 10.16
CA ASP A 267 16.28 3.17 8.95
C ASP A 267 15.33 2.94 7.73
N ALA A 268 14.04 3.36 7.79
CA ALA A 268 13.10 3.14 6.69
C ALA A 268 13.59 3.76 5.35
N TRP A 269 14.25 4.93 5.42
CA TRP A 269 14.82 5.58 4.24
C TRP A 269 16.06 4.85 3.71
N THR A 270 16.86 4.26 4.59
CA THR A 270 17.96 3.37 4.20
C THR A 270 17.41 2.14 3.47
N LEU A 271 16.32 1.56 3.98
CA LEU A 271 15.63 0.44 3.32
C LEU A 271 15.07 0.83 1.94
N ALA A 272 14.50 2.03 1.80
CA ALA A 272 14.03 2.53 0.51
C ALA A 272 15.17 2.66 -0.51
N VAL A 273 16.32 3.20 -0.09
CA VAL A 273 17.51 3.28 -0.97
C VAL A 273 18.07 1.90 -1.31
N LEU A 274 18.14 0.98 -0.33
CA LEU A 274 18.52 -0.42 -0.56
C LEU A 274 17.62 -1.08 -1.61
N ASN A 275 16.31 -0.91 -1.50
CA ASN A 275 15.34 -1.45 -2.46
C ASN A 275 15.53 -0.85 -3.86
N ALA A 276 15.80 0.45 -3.96
CA ALA A 276 16.06 1.12 -5.24
C ALA A 276 17.35 0.63 -5.92
N VAL A 277 18.37 0.27 -5.15
CA VAL A 277 19.56 -0.41 -5.67
C VAL A 277 19.24 -1.84 -6.10
N LEU A 278 18.49 -2.58 -5.28
CA LEU A 278 18.21 -4.01 -5.49
C LEU A 278 17.35 -4.25 -6.73
N GLY A 279 16.13 -3.68 -6.78
CA GLY A 279 15.16 -4.12 -7.77
C GLY A 279 14.06 -3.12 -8.13
N ASP A 280 14.12 -1.86 -7.65
CA ASP A 280 13.14 -0.84 -8.01
C ASP A 280 13.62 -0.06 -9.25
N GLY A 281 13.09 -0.46 -10.40
CA GLY A 281 13.38 0.17 -11.71
C GLY A 281 14.33 -0.62 -12.61
N MET A 282 14.33 -0.25 -13.90
CA MET A 282 15.04 -0.95 -14.98
C MET A 282 16.58 -0.84 -14.93
N SER A 283 17.13 -0.04 -14.05
CA SER A 283 18.56 0.11 -13.85
C SER A 283 19.07 -0.47 -12.53
N SER A 284 18.21 -1.23 -11.83
CA SER A 284 18.52 -1.93 -10.60
C SER A 284 19.36 -3.19 -10.84
N ARG A 285 19.96 -3.72 -9.76
CA ARG A 285 20.81 -4.93 -9.86
C ARG A 285 20.06 -6.12 -10.39
N LEU A 286 18.87 -6.41 -9.84
CA LEU A 286 18.06 -7.56 -10.28
C LEU A 286 17.65 -7.46 -11.75
N PHE A 287 17.22 -6.28 -12.18
CA PHE A 287 16.83 -6.10 -13.58
C PHE A 287 18.03 -6.33 -14.52
N LEU A 288 19.19 -5.76 -14.23
CA LEU A 288 20.37 -5.90 -15.05
C LEU A 288 20.93 -7.34 -15.02
N SER A 289 21.10 -7.95 -13.83
CA SER A 289 21.72 -9.27 -13.72
C SER A 289 20.78 -10.39 -14.14
N VAL A 290 19.53 -10.41 -13.64
CA VAL A 290 18.62 -11.57 -13.84
C VAL A 290 17.93 -11.50 -15.21
N ARG A 291 17.54 -10.30 -15.65
CA ARG A 291 16.82 -10.13 -16.91
C ARG A 291 17.76 -9.85 -18.08
N GLU A 292 18.61 -8.82 -17.99
CA GLU A 292 19.41 -8.38 -19.15
C GLU A 292 20.62 -9.28 -19.40
N ASP A 293 21.41 -9.58 -18.36
CA ASP A 293 22.65 -10.34 -18.52
C ASP A 293 22.40 -11.86 -18.65
N LEU A 294 21.55 -12.42 -17.81
CA LEU A 294 21.29 -13.87 -17.74
C LEU A 294 20.05 -14.30 -18.53
N GLY A 295 19.13 -13.39 -18.89
CA GLY A 295 17.92 -13.72 -19.64
C GLY A 295 16.99 -14.71 -18.93
N LEU A 296 17.00 -14.76 -17.59
CA LEU A 296 16.26 -15.75 -16.81
C LEU A 296 14.82 -15.35 -16.54
N ALA A 297 14.53 -14.04 -16.49
CA ALA A 297 13.20 -13.51 -16.19
C ALA A 297 12.73 -12.54 -17.26
N TYR A 298 11.43 -12.58 -17.58
CA TYR A 298 10.79 -11.55 -18.38
C TYR A 298 10.56 -10.29 -17.55
N ASP A 299 10.14 -10.48 -16.31
CA ASP A 299 9.95 -9.44 -15.33
C ASP A 299 10.60 -9.84 -14.01
N VAL A 300 11.31 -8.90 -13.40
CA VAL A 300 11.90 -9.05 -12.07
C VAL A 300 11.97 -7.69 -11.40
N SER A 301 11.47 -7.61 -10.18
CA SER A 301 11.46 -6.37 -9.40
C SER A 301 11.56 -6.66 -7.91
N SER A 302 11.90 -5.65 -7.13
CA SER A 302 11.74 -5.71 -5.67
C SER A 302 10.81 -4.60 -5.17
N GLY A 303 10.13 -4.88 -4.06
CA GLY A 303 9.18 -3.97 -3.43
C GLY A 303 9.26 -4.04 -1.91
N LEU A 304 8.70 -3.03 -1.27
CA LEU A 304 8.59 -2.92 0.16
C LEU A 304 7.12 -2.94 0.58
N VAL A 305 6.85 -3.69 1.64
CA VAL A 305 5.57 -3.66 2.35
C VAL A 305 5.88 -3.22 3.78
N ASP A 306 5.16 -2.23 4.28
CA ASP A 306 5.30 -1.75 5.64
C ASP A 306 3.96 -1.64 6.37
N TYR A 307 3.96 -2.02 7.63
CA TYR A 307 2.86 -1.92 8.57
C TYR A 307 3.31 -1.17 9.82
N ALA A 308 2.39 -0.91 10.74
CA ALA A 308 2.68 -0.19 11.99
C ALA A 308 3.79 -0.86 12.84
N ASP A 309 3.93 -2.18 12.77
CA ASP A 309 4.84 -2.97 13.62
C ASP A 309 5.55 -4.11 12.86
N ALA A 310 5.42 -4.19 11.54
CA ALA A 310 6.06 -5.20 10.70
C ALA A 310 6.37 -4.64 9.31
N GLY A 311 7.18 -5.35 8.55
CA GLY A 311 7.44 -5.07 7.15
C GLY A 311 8.09 -6.23 6.42
N ALA A 312 8.16 -6.14 5.11
CA ALA A 312 8.84 -7.09 4.23
C ALA A 312 9.56 -6.38 3.09
N LEU A 313 10.68 -6.94 2.68
CA LEU A 313 11.29 -6.69 1.38
C LEU A 313 11.07 -7.95 0.54
N GLU A 314 10.47 -7.77 -0.61
CA GLU A 314 10.10 -8.83 -1.53
C GLU A 314 10.80 -8.65 -2.88
N VAL A 315 11.17 -9.74 -3.51
CA VAL A 315 11.56 -9.84 -4.92
C VAL A 315 10.57 -10.76 -5.61
N SER A 316 9.92 -10.26 -6.67
CA SER A 316 9.02 -11.04 -7.53
C SER A 316 9.63 -11.22 -8.91
N ALA A 317 9.43 -12.40 -9.52
CA ALA A 317 9.91 -12.71 -10.86
C ALA A 317 9.03 -13.73 -11.59
N GLY A 318 8.79 -13.44 -12.90
CA GLY A 318 8.20 -14.40 -13.84
C GLY A 318 9.28 -15.06 -14.69
N VAL A 319 9.45 -16.38 -14.54
CA VAL A 319 10.57 -17.12 -15.17
C VAL A 319 10.08 -18.36 -15.92
N ASP A 320 10.88 -18.88 -16.86
CA ASP A 320 10.65 -20.24 -17.38
C ASP A 320 10.69 -21.24 -16.22
N PRO A 321 9.74 -22.18 -16.11
CA PRO A 321 9.71 -23.13 -15.00
C PRO A 321 10.99 -23.95 -14.83
N ALA A 322 11.72 -24.25 -15.91
CA ALA A 322 13.00 -24.96 -15.85
C ALA A 322 14.12 -24.07 -15.29
N SER A 323 13.98 -22.76 -15.41
CA SER A 323 14.96 -21.76 -14.97
C SER A 323 14.78 -21.32 -13.50
N VAL A 324 13.75 -21.78 -12.79
CA VAL A 324 13.52 -21.44 -11.38
C VAL A 324 14.76 -21.63 -10.50
N PRO A 325 15.53 -22.74 -10.58
CA PRO A 325 16.74 -22.89 -9.77
C PRO A 325 17.79 -21.81 -10.06
N ALA A 326 18.04 -21.50 -11.34
CA ALA A 326 19.04 -20.52 -11.76
C ALA A 326 18.61 -19.09 -11.37
N ALA A 327 17.33 -18.76 -11.53
CA ALA A 327 16.80 -17.47 -11.12
C ALA A 327 16.91 -17.25 -9.61
N LEU A 328 16.60 -18.27 -8.80
CA LEU A 328 16.77 -18.21 -7.35
C LEU A 328 18.24 -17.99 -6.98
N GLU A 329 19.17 -18.71 -7.61
CA GLU A 329 20.61 -18.56 -7.37
C GLU A 329 21.08 -17.13 -7.72
N ALA A 330 20.62 -16.57 -8.85
CA ALA A 330 20.96 -15.22 -9.25
C ALA A 330 20.39 -14.15 -8.29
N ILE A 331 19.13 -14.29 -7.88
CA ILE A 331 18.51 -13.36 -6.91
C ILE A 331 19.25 -13.42 -5.55
N LEU A 332 19.49 -14.63 -5.05
CA LEU A 332 20.21 -14.83 -3.79
C LEU A 332 21.65 -14.28 -3.84
N ALA A 333 22.30 -14.37 -5.00
CA ALA A 333 23.64 -13.79 -5.20
C ALA A 333 23.60 -12.24 -5.10
N GLU A 334 22.58 -11.57 -5.64
CA GLU A 334 22.47 -10.12 -5.51
C GLU A 334 22.14 -9.68 -4.07
N LEU A 335 21.34 -10.46 -3.32
CA LEU A 335 21.14 -10.23 -1.89
C LEU A 335 22.44 -10.37 -1.10
N ALA A 336 23.22 -11.41 -1.37
CA ALA A 336 24.53 -11.63 -0.74
C ALA A 336 25.51 -10.52 -1.08
N ARG A 337 25.57 -10.07 -2.33
CA ARG A 337 26.41 -8.94 -2.74
C ARG A 337 26.08 -7.65 -1.99
N LEU A 338 24.79 -7.37 -1.77
CA LEU A 338 24.38 -6.20 -0.97
C LEU A 338 24.77 -6.35 0.51
N ARG A 339 24.79 -7.55 1.04
CA ARG A 339 25.24 -7.87 2.40
C ARG A 339 26.78 -7.69 2.55
N ASP A 340 27.52 -8.21 1.60
CA ASP A 340 28.98 -8.43 1.75
C ASP A 340 29.81 -7.28 1.15
N GLU A 341 29.28 -6.56 0.15
CA GLU A 341 29.99 -5.52 -0.58
C GLU A 341 29.31 -4.15 -0.40
N PRO A 342 30.08 -3.08 -0.17
CA PRO A 342 29.51 -1.74 -0.14
C PRO A 342 28.96 -1.35 -1.53
N VAL A 343 27.82 -0.65 -1.55
CA VAL A 343 27.25 -0.12 -2.79
C VAL A 343 28.20 0.94 -3.37
N PRO A 344 28.63 0.84 -4.65
CA PRO A 344 29.44 1.85 -5.29
C PRO A 344 28.78 3.23 -5.25
N GLU A 345 29.58 4.29 -5.07
CA GLU A 345 29.08 5.66 -4.95
C GLU A 345 28.20 6.09 -6.14
N THR A 346 28.58 5.71 -7.35
CA THR A 346 27.82 6.02 -8.58
C THR A 346 26.46 5.35 -8.58
N GLU A 347 26.35 4.14 -8.07
CA GLU A 347 25.11 3.36 -7.96
C GLU A 347 24.22 3.93 -6.85
N LEU A 348 24.79 4.22 -5.70
CA LEU A 348 24.10 4.85 -4.58
C LEU A 348 23.51 6.21 -5.00
N LEU A 349 24.29 7.05 -5.65
CA LEU A 349 23.82 8.35 -6.15
C LEU A 349 22.69 8.22 -7.16
N LYS A 350 22.78 7.22 -8.06
CA LYS A 350 21.70 6.91 -9.02
C LYS A 350 20.40 6.53 -8.28
N ALA A 351 20.46 5.64 -7.30
CA ALA A 351 19.30 5.21 -6.52
C ALA A 351 18.65 6.38 -5.76
N LYS A 352 19.46 7.22 -5.10
CA LYS A 352 18.97 8.42 -4.43
C LYS A 352 18.26 9.37 -5.40
N ARG A 353 18.86 9.65 -6.56
CA ARG A 353 18.26 10.52 -7.59
C ARG A 353 16.97 9.94 -8.16
N TYR A 354 16.91 8.63 -8.35
CA TYR A 354 15.71 7.92 -8.78
C TYR A 354 14.54 8.14 -7.79
N LEU A 355 14.78 7.92 -6.51
CA LEU A 355 13.77 8.13 -5.47
C LEU A 355 13.37 9.60 -5.33
N SER A 356 14.34 10.50 -5.28
CA SER A 356 14.11 11.95 -5.11
C SER A 356 13.34 12.52 -6.30
N GLY A 357 13.80 12.25 -7.53
CA GLY A 357 13.14 12.72 -8.74
C GLY A 357 11.74 12.13 -8.91
N GLY A 358 11.57 10.83 -8.56
CA GLY A 358 10.25 10.20 -8.56
C GLY A 358 9.27 10.84 -7.56
N LEU A 359 9.76 11.23 -6.37
CA LEU A 359 8.95 11.96 -5.39
C LEU A 359 8.57 13.35 -5.91
N GLU A 360 9.54 14.13 -6.41
CA GLU A 360 9.30 15.49 -6.94
C GLU A 360 8.27 15.48 -8.08
N LEU A 361 8.42 14.57 -9.06
CA LEU A 361 7.51 14.45 -10.20
C LEU A 361 6.06 14.13 -9.80
N ARG A 362 5.88 13.38 -8.71
CA ARG A 362 4.54 13.06 -8.18
C ARG A 362 3.84 14.26 -7.55
N MET A 363 4.57 15.27 -7.11
CA MET A 363 4.01 16.44 -6.42
C MET A 363 3.26 17.41 -7.34
N ASP A 364 3.35 17.25 -8.65
CA ASP A 364 2.58 18.03 -9.63
C ASP A 364 1.11 17.55 -9.75
N ASP A 365 0.78 16.38 -9.24
CA ASP A 365 -0.56 15.77 -9.33
C ASP A 365 -1.31 15.83 -8.00
N THR A 366 -2.53 16.41 -8.03
CA THR A 366 -3.36 16.57 -6.81
C THR A 366 -3.67 15.24 -6.13
N ARG A 367 -3.81 14.14 -6.88
CA ARG A 367 -4.10 12.82 -6.31
C ARG A 367 -2.88 12.25 -5.58
N HIS A 368 -1.69 12.36 -6.19
CA HIS A 368 -0.47 11.90 -5.54
C HIS A 368 -0.16 12.69 -4.27
N VAL A 369 -0.34 14.01 -4.30
CA VAL A 369 -0.16 14.84 -3.10
C VAL A 369 -1.19 14.47 -2.02
N ALA A 370 -2.48 14.23 -2.39
CA ALA A 370 -3.50 13.80 -1.44
C ALA A 370 -3.17 12.44 -0.82
N SER A 371 -2.67 11.49 -1.62
CA SER A 371 -2.20 10.19 -1.11
C SER A 371 -0.98 10.34 -0.20
N TRP A 372 -0.01 11.18 -0.57
CA TRP A 372 1.20 11.43 0.20
C TRP A 372 0.90 12.00 1.59
N ILE A 373 0.16 13.13 1.66
CA ILE A 373 -0.14 13.77 2.96
C ILE A 373 -1.20 12.99 3.75
N GLY A 374 -2.22 12.44 3.07
CA GLY A 374 -3.31 11.70 3.70
C GLY A 374 -2.86 10.37 4.26
N GLY A 375 -2.06 9.60 3.51
CA GLY A 375 -1.48 8.34 3.97
C GLY A 375 -0.57 8.53 5.17
N GLN A 376 0.29 9.54 5.14
CA GLN A 376 1.15 9.84 6.29
C GLN A 376 0.32 10.30 7.50
N GLU A 377 -0.67 11.20 7.34
CA GLU A 377 -1.54 11.61 8.45
C GLU A 377 -2.34 10.46 9.04
N ALA A 378 -2.70 9.49 8.20
CA ALA A 378 -3.47 8.32 8.62
C ALA A 378 -2.62 7.26 9.32
N LEU A 379 -1.45 6.96 8.78
CA LEU A 379 -0.71 5.73 9.07
C LEU A 379 0.65 5.95 9.73
N HIS A 380 1.21 7.18 9.70
CA HIS A 380 2.51 7.49 10.30
C HIS A 380 2.35 8.37 11.55
N ASP A 381 3.34 8.32 12.41
CA ASP A 381 3.42 9.18 13.60
C ASP A 381 3.60 10.65 13.21
N ARG A 382 4.14 10.91 12.02
CA ARG A 382 4.49 12.26 11.56
C ARG A 382 4.30 12.40 10.04
N VAL A 383 3.71 13.52 9.64
CA VAL A 383 3.68 13.94 8.23
C VAL A 383 4.97 14.71 7.90
N LEU A 384 5.72 14.21 6.92
CA LEU A 384 6.93 14.85 6.42
C LEU A 384 6.60 15.77 5.24
N THR A 385 7.33 16.87 5.14
CA THR A 385 7.39 17.64 3.90
C THR A 385 8.25 16.90 2.86
N VAL A 386 8.10 17.28 1.59
CA VAL A 386 8.96 16.74 0.52
C VAL A 386 10.44 17.04 0.80
N ASP A 387 10.76 18.27 1.20
CA ASP A 387 12.15 18.66 1.53
C ASP A 387 12.74 17.80 2.66
N GLU A 388 11.93 17.48 3.69
CA GLU A 388 12.37 16.58 4.77
C GLU A 388 12.61 15.15 4.27
N ALA A 389 11.75 14.65 3.36
CA ALA A 389 11.93 13.33 2.75
C ALA A 389 13.17 13.29 1.86
N LEU A 390 13.37 14.30 1.01
CA LEU A 390 14.56 14.44 0.17
C LEU A 390 15.85 14.50 1.00
N ALA A 391 15.86 15.26 2.10
CA ALA A 391 17.00 15.33 3.01
C ALA A 391 17.31 13.96 3.66
N ARG A 392 16.30 13.16 3.98
CA ARG A 392 16.49 11.81 4.53
C ARG A 392 17.05 10.83 3.49
N ILE A 393 16.57 10.89 2.25
CA ILE A 393 17.14 10.11 1.15
C ILE A 393 18.60 10.50 0.92
N ASP A 394 18.91 11.80 0.91
CA ASP A 394 20.27 12.30 0.68
C ASP A 394 21.25 11.91 1.80
N ALA A 395 20.77 11.80 3.03
CA ALA A 395 21.57 11.43 4.19
C ALA A 395 22.02 9.96 4.22
N VAL A 396 21.41 9.07 3.41
CA VAL A 396 21.78 7.65 3.38
C VAL A 396 23.16 7.46 2.76
N ASP A 397 24.06 6.71 3.40
CA ASP A 397 25.38 6.36 2.89
C ASP A 397 25.50 4.84 2.59
N ALA A 398 26.58 4.46 1.90
CA ALA A 398 26.80 3.07 1.51
C ALA A 398 27.01 2.14 2.70
N ALA A 399 27.60 2.64 3.78
CA ALA A 399 27.84 1.85 5.00
C ALA A 399 26.51 1.52 5.68
N ALA A 400 25.59 2.48 5.80
CA ALA A 400 24.25 2.25 6.36
C ALA A 400 23.46 1.23 5.52
N VAL A 401 23.55 1.29 4.18
CA VAL A 401 22.90 0.32 3.29
C VAL A 401 23.47 -1.09 3.52
N GLN A 402 24.79 -1.23 3.58
CA GLN A 402 25.45 -2.52 3.81
C GLN A 402 25.14 -3.08 5.21
N GLU A 403 25.19 -2.24 6.25
CA GLU A 403 24.85 -2.65 7.61
C GLU A 403 23.40 -3.16 7.70
N LEU A 404 22.46 -2.44 7.08
CA LEU A 404 21.06 -2.86 7.04
C LEU A 404 20.92 -4.17 6.26
N ALA A 405 21.54 -4.31 5.10
CA ALA A 405 21.55 -5.55 4.32
C ALA A 405 22.10 -6.73 5.16
N GLY A 406 23.17 -6.51 5.93
CA GLY A 406 23.73 -7.51 6.85
C GLY A 406 22.76 -7.97 7.93
N ARG A 407 21.91 -7.07 8.43
CA ARG A 407 20.87 -7.41 9.42
C ARG A 407 19.69 -8.16 8.80
N LEU A 408 19.29 -7.82 7.58
CA LEU A 408 18.10 -8.36 6.94
C LEU A 408 18.38 -9.68 6.21
N PHE A 409 19.48 -9.78 5.47
CA PHE A 409 19.75 -10.90 4.58
C PHE A 409 20.51 -12.02 5.31
N THR A 410 19.73 -12.87 5.97
CA THR A 410 20.24 -14.08 6.67
C THR A 410 19.47 -15.30 6.16
N ASP A 411 20.08 -16.48 6.24
CA ASP A 411 19.40 -17.73 5.81
C ASP A 411 18.07 -17.97 6.52
N ASP A 412 17.99 -17.62 7.81
CA ASP A 412 16.78 -17.84 8.61
C ASP A 412 15.66 -16.83 8.29
N SER A 413 16.01 -15.65 7.78
CA SER A 413 15.04 -14.62 7.41
C SER A 413 14.37 -14.91 6.06
N LEU A 414 15.01 -15.67 5.16
CA LEU A 414 14.51 -15.93 3.82
C LEU A 414 13.16 -16.64 3.82
N ARG A 415 12.25 -16.14 3.00
CA ARG A 415 10.93 -16.72 2.70
C ARG A 415 10.77 -16.83 1.20
N LEU A 416 10.10 -17.89 0.74
CA LEU A 416 9.95 -18.21 -0.68
C LEU A 416 8.54 -18.73 -0.97
N ALA A 417 7.91 -18.20 -1.99
CA ALA A 417 6.76 -18.81 -2.64
C ALA A 417 7.07 -19.09 -4.12
N VAL A 418 6.60 -20.22 -4.62
CA VAL A 418 6.75 -20.57 -6.04
C VAL A 418 5.46 -21.22 -6.54
N VAL A 419 4.92 -20.70 -7.62
CA VAL A 419 3.81 -21.31 -8.37
C VAL A 419 4.34 -21.81 -9.71
N ALA A 420 4.30 -23.13 -9.93
CA ALA A 420 4.87 -23.77 -11.11
C ALA A 420 4.29 -25.19 -11.31
N PRO A 421 4.56 -25.84 -12.48
CA PRO A 421 4.29 -27.27 -12.64
C PRO A 421 5.03 -28.13 -11.62
N ALA A 422 4.38 -29.16 -11.09
CA ALA A 422 4.82 -29.95 -9.92
C ALA A 422 6.26 -30.48 -9.98
N ARG A 423 6.77 -30.77 -11.19
CA ARG A 423 8.13 -31.28 -11.40
C ARG A 423 9.23 -30.30 -11.00
N TYR A 424 8.94 -28.98 -11.01
CA TYR A 424 9.89 -27.91 -10.72
C TYR A 424 9.83 -27.41 -9.26
N LEU A 425 8.87 -27.89 -8.45
CA LEU A 425 8.68 -27.47 -7.06
C LEU A 425 9.54 -28.27 -6.05
N ARG A 426 10.32 -29.27 -6.53
CA ARG A 426 11.08 -30.16 -5.64
C ARG A 426 12.41 -29.53 -5.22
N GLY A 427 12.75 -29.69 -3.94
CA GLY A 427 14.09 -29.34 -3.42
C GLY A 427 14.37 -27.84 -3.28
N LEU A 428 13.36 -26.97 -3.40
CA LEU A 428 13.50 -25.51 -3.28
C LEU A 428 14.03 -25.10 -1.91
N GLU A 429 13.62 -25.75 -0.84
CA GLU A 429 14.06 -25.44 0.52
C GLU A 429 15.57 -25.56 0.72
N ARG A 430 16.20 -26.53 0.04
CA ARG A 430 17.68 -26.72 0.09
C ARG A 430 18.43 -25.60 -0.66
N ARG A 431 17.77 -24.94 -1.61
CA ARG A 431 18.34 -23.85 -2.41
C ARG A 431 18.15 -22.48 -1.74
N LEU A 432 17.24 -22.40 -0.75
CA LEU A 432 16.95 -21.14 -0.04
C LEU A 432 18.06 -20.86 0.99
N ARG A 433 19.24 -20.51 0.46
CA ARG A 433 20.44 -20.15 1.23
C ARG A 433 21.23 -19.09 0.48
N LEU A 434 21.72 -18.10 1.19
CA LEU A 434 22.63 -17.12 0.64
C LEU A 434 23.98 -17.79 0.32
N PRO A 435 24.61 -17.46 -0.80
CA PRO A 435 26.00 -17.86 -1.06
C PRO A 435 26.91 -17.33 0.06
N ALA A 436 28.00 -18.11 0.30
CA ALA A 436 28.99 -17.81 1.34
C ALA A 436 29.86 -16.62 0.97
#